data_b8e56108e34aa276b1c11c3517146b08
#
_entry.id   b8e56108e34aa276b1c11c3517146b08
#
_cell.length_a   1.000
_cell.length_b   1.000
_cell.length_c   1.000
_cell.angle_alpha   90.00
_cell.angle_beta   90.00
_cell.angle_gamma   90.00
#
_symmetry.space_group_name_H-M   'P 1'
#
loop_
_entity.id
_entity.type
_entity.pdbx_description
1 polymer ?
#
loop_
_entity_poly.entity_id
_entity_poly.type
_entity_poly.pdbx_seq_one_letter_code
_entity_poly.pdbx_strand_id
1 'polypeptide(L)'
;MRTRNFIVSVFILFGCTQLFGQELRKEVCVGFRVGNGTLDTAYVDNTGRLAEIVSFLKDIQNDRTLELVEVEFCGSASPEGSILINRRLAKERLASLENYVRRYVALPDSIVTRREEVIAWEALARLVEKSDMPHKEEAVDVLRNVPETTYDSRGVLIDSRKKHLMELQ
;
A
#
# COMPACT_ATOMS: atom_id res chain seq x y z
N MET A 1 -22.93 7.02 -8.59
CA MET A 1 -21.45 7.19 -8.70
C MET A 1 -20.82 6.36 -7.61
N ARG A 2 -20.28 5.18 -7.91
CA ARG A 2 -19.56 4.37 -6.92
C ARG A 2 -18.15 4.97 -6.77
N THR A 3 -17.89 5.55 -5.61
CA THR A 3 -16.54 5.97 -5.20
C THR A 3 -15.68 4.71 -5.08
N ARG A 4 -14.74 4.53 -6.01
CA ARG A 4 -13.76 3.44 -5.95
C ARG A 4 -12.72 3.82 -4.90
N ASN A 5 -12.72 3.09 -3.79
CA ASN A 5 -11.75 3.25 -2.71
C ASN A 5 -10.47 2.52 -3.08
N PHE A 6 -9.35 3.22 -3.15
CA PHE A 6 -8.02 2.63 -3.31
C PHE A 6 -7.30 2.64 -1.96
N ILE A 7 -6.62 1.55 -1.68
CA ILE A 7 -6.03 1.23 -0.39
C ILE A 7 -4.51 1.37 -0.49
N VAL A 8 -3.92 2.13 0.41
CA VAL A 8 -2.46 2.20 0.62
C VAL A 8 -2.12 1.26 1.76
N SER A 9 -1.19 0.33 1.54
CA SER A 9 -0.78 -0.65 2.55
C SER A 9 0.39 -0.14 3.36
N VAL A 10 0.31 -0.28 4.69
CA VAL A 10 1.46 -0.21 5.59
C VAL A 10 1.79 -1.63 6.00
N PHE A 11 3.00 -2.08 5.65
CA PHE A 11 3.51 -3.36 6.11
C PHE A 11 4.31 -3.14 7.40
N ILE A 12 3.95 -3.85 8.45
CA ILE A 12 4.72 -3.89 9.67
C ILE A 12 5.27 -5.30 9.82
N LEU A 13 6.58 -5.42 9.62
CA LEU A 13 7.33 -6.64 9.83
C LEU A 13 7.84 -6.70 11.26
N PHE A 14 7.58 -7.78 11.91
CA PHE A 14 7.99 -8.05 13.26
C PHE A 14 8.96 -9.22 13.31
N GLY A 15 10.17 -8.99 13.73
CA GLY A 15 11.12 -10.06 14.02
C GLY A 15 11.44 -10.05 15.52
N CYS A 16 11.16 -11.13 16.21
CA CYS A 16 11.61 -11.38 17.58
C CYS A 16 12.73 -12.41 17.54
N THR A 17 13.94 -12.03 17.93
CA THR A 17 15.04 -12.97 18.11
C THR A 17 15.01 -13.56 19.50
N GLN A 18 14.29 -14.64 19.68
CA GLN A 18 14.47 -15.53 20.82
C GLN A 18 14.29 -17.00 20.38
N LEU A 19 14.90 -17.93 21.05
CA LEU A 19 15.14 -19.34 20.75
C LEU A 19 13.96 -20.20 20.23
N PHE A 20 12.78 -19.65 20.08
CA PHE A 20 11.59 -20.15 19.36
C PHE A 20 10.80 -18.96 18.84
N GLY A 21 11.41 -18.16 17.93
CA GLY A 21 10.83 -16.91 17.50
C GLY A 21 9.60 -17.09 16.61
N GLN A 22 8.41 -16.78 17.12
CA GLN A 22 7.25 -16.50 16.28
C GLN A 22 7.39 -15.04 15.76
N GLU A 23 7.52 -14.92 14.45
CA GLU A 23 7.43 -13.61 13.78
C GLU A 23 5.97 -13.19 13.72
N LEU A 24 5.64 -12.05 14.33
CA LEU A 24 4.31 -11.46 14.24
C LEU A 24 4.33 -10.36 13.19
N ARG A 25 3.49 -10.48 12.16
CA ARG A 25 3.30 -9.47 11.12
C ARG A 25 1.92 -8.86 11.22
N LYS A 26 1.84 -7.55 11.11
CA LYS A 26 0.58 -6.83 11.01
C LYS A 26 0.62 -5.88 9.83
N GLU A 27 -0.40 -5.96 8.98
CA GLU A 27 -0.61 -5.07 7.85
C GLU A 27 -1.86 -4.23 8.10
N VAL A 28 -1.75 -2.92 7.92
CA VAL A 28 -2.89 -2.00 7.98
C VAL A 28 -2.87 -1.11 6.75
N CYS A 29 -3.99 -1.07 6.05
CA CYS A 29 -4.17 -0.26 4.85
C CYS A 29 -5.06 0.94 5.15
N VAL A 30 -4.64 2.15 4.75
CA VAL A 30 -5.45 3.37 4.86
C VAL A 30 -5.86 3.90 3.50
N GLY A 31 -7.05 4.50 3.41
CA GLY A 31 -7.57 5.08 2.19
C GLY A 31 -7.14 6.54 1.99
N PHE A 32 -6.94 6.93 0.74
CA PHE A 32 -6.73 8.33 0.37
C PHE A 32 -7.79 8.77 -0.65
N ARG A 33 -8.19 10.04 -0.57
CA ARG A 33 -9.08 10.61 -1.59
C ARG A 33 -8.38 10.62 -2.95
N VAL A 34 -9.17 10.46 -4.01
CA VAL A 34 -8.67 10.50 -5.39
C VAL A 34 -7.90 11.80 -5.62
N GLY A 35 -6.71 11.69 -6.21
CA GLY A 35 -5.87 12.85 -6.52
C GLY A 35 -5.24 13.56 -5.31
N ASN A 36 -5.39 13.04 -4.10
CA ASN A 36 -4.88 13.67 -2.87
C ASN A 36 -3.80 12.81 -2.20
N GLY A 37 -2.70 13.45 -1.79
CA GLY A 37 -1.62 12.86 -1.02
C GLY A 37 -1.75 13.10 0.50
N THR A 38 -2.67 13.97 0.93
CA THR A 38 -2.88 14.27 2.35
C THR A 38 -3.79 13.22 2.99
N LEU A 39 -3.38 12.71 4.15
CA LEU A 39 -4.17 11.76 4.92
C LEU A 39 -5.39 12.47 5.55
N ASP A 40 -6.57 12.02 5.16
CA ASP A 40 -7.83 12.40 5.80
C ASP A 40 -8.24 11.29 6.78
N THR A 41 -8.12 11.58 8.08
CA THR A 41 -8.39 10.58 9.14
C THR A 41 -9.86 10.16 9.21
N ALA A 42 -10.77 10.98 8.71
CA ALA A 42 -12.20 10.69 8.67
C ALA A 42 -12.65 10.00 7.36
N TYR A 43 -11.73 9.81 6.40
CA TYR A 43 -12.08 9.21 5.12
C TYR A 43 -12.19 7.69 5.23
N VAL A 44 -13.30 7.14 4.75
CA VAL A 44 -13.62 5.70 4.81
C VAL A 44 -13.54 5.22 6.27
N ASP A 45 -12.71 4.25 6.57
CA ASP A 45 -12.48 3.66 7.89
C ASP A 45 -11.09 4.01 8.44
N ASN A 46 -10.51 5.12 8.01
CA ASN A 46 -9.17 5.50 8.43
C ASN A 46 -9.05 5.71 9.94
N THR A 47 -10.08 6.27 10.59
CA THR A 47 -10.05 6.50 12.05
C THR A 47 -9.79 5.20 12.80
N GLY A 48 -10.53 4.12 12.49
CA GLY A 48 -10.35 2.82 13.14
C GLY A 48 -8.98 2.20 12.81
N ARG A 49 -8.59 2.22 11.55
CA ARG A 49 -7.32 1.62 11.08
C ARG A 49 -6.09 2.33 11.63
N LEU A 50 -6.14 3.66 11.70
CA LEU A 50 -5.05 4.47 12.28
C LEU A 50 -4.95 4.26 13.80
N ALA A 51 -6.08 4.16 14.49
CA ALA A 51 -6.09 3.84 15.91
C ALA A 51 -5.52 2.44 16.17
N GLU A 52 -5.91 1.47 15.34
CA GLU A 52 -5.43 0.09 15.43
C GLU A 52 -3.90 -0.01 15.30
N ILE A 53 -3.30 0.68 14.29
CA ILE A 53 -1.85 0.62 14.11
C ILE A 53 -1.10 1.35 15.22
N VAL A 54 -1.60 2.50 15.66
CA VAL A 54 -0.97 3.25 16.76
C VAL A 54 -1.03 2.47 18.07
N SER A 55 -2.18 1.84 18.38
CA SER A 55 -2.31 0.99 19.56
C SER A 55 -1.35 -0.18 19.50
N PHE A 56 -1.33 -0.91 18.40
CA PHE A 56 -0.46 -2.05 18.19
C PHE A 56 1.03 -1.71 18.39
N LEU A 57 1.49 -0.61 17.80
CA LEU A 57 2.89 -0.17 17.99
C LEU A 57 3.20 0.22 19.43
N LYS A 58 2.27 0.87 20.14
CA LYS A 58 2.43 1.22 21.56
C LYS A 58 2.43 -0.01 22.45
N ASP A 59 1.57 -0.99 22.17
CA ASP A 59 1.50 -2.23 22.93
C ASP A 59 2.84 -2.98 22.87
N ILE A 60 3.45 -3.03 21.66
CA ILE A 60 4.79 -3.61 21.50
C ILE A 60 5.84 -2.82 22.27
N GLN A 61 5.85 -1.50 22.20
CA GLN A 61 6.82 -0.67 22.92
C GLN A 61 6.72 -0.80 24.44
N ASN A 62 5.53 -1.15 24.93
CA ASN A 62 5.26 -1.36 26.36
C ASN A 62 5.54 -2.79 26.84
N ASP A 63 5.60 -3.75 25.92
CA ASP A 63 5.88 -5.15 26.26
C ASP A 63 7.38 -5.44 26.15
N ARG A 64 8.01 -5.72 27.31
CA ARG A 64 9.45 -6.02 27.38
C ARG A 64 9.85 -7.35 26.76
N THR A 65 8.90 -8.20 26.42
CA THR A 65 9.14 -9.50 25.76
C THR A 65 9.13 -9.39 24.24
N LEU A 66 8.72 -8.26 23.70
CA LEU A 66 8.61 -8.00 22.28
C LEU A 66 9.64 -6.97 21.82
N GLU A 67 10.13 -7.14 20.60
CA GLU A 67 11.01 -6.18 19.94
C GLU A 67 10.43 -5.77 18.61
N LEU A 68 10.30 -4.47 18.37
CA LEU A 68 9.91 -3.92 17.09
C LEU A 68 11.13 -3.86 16.17
N VAL A 69 11.20 -4.79 15.22
CA VAL A 69 12.38 -4.96 14.34
C VAL A 69 12.26 -4.07 13.12
N GLU A 70 11.07 -3.96 12.52
CA GLU A 70 10.88 -3.18 11.30
C GLU A 70 9.47 -2.59 11.23
N VAL A 71 9.40 -1.37 10.72
CA VAL A 71 8.17 -0.70 10.29
C VAL A 71 8.33 -0.27 8.85
N GLU A 72 7.62 -0.89 7.93
CA GLU A 72 7.61 -0.47 6.54
C GLU A 72 6.42 0.45 6.27
N PHE A 73 6.70 1.67 5.78
CA PHE A 73 5.69 2.55 5.20
C PHE A 73 5.70 2.39 3.69
N CYS A 74 4.58 1.95 3.13
CA CYS A 74 4.39 1.82 1.69
C CYS A 74 3.37 2.84 1.19
N GLY A 75 3.76 3.62 0.19
CA GLY A 75 2.87 4.56 -0.49
C GLY A 75 2.57 4.12 -1.90
N SER A 76 1.29 4.14 -2.30
CA SER A 76 0.88 3.84 -3.66
C SER A 76 -0.25 4.75 -4.15
N ALA A 77 -0.43 4.78 -5.47
CA ALA A 77 -1.55 5.46 -6.13
C ALA A 77 -2.41 4.44 -6.89
N SER A 78 -3.58 4.89 -7.36
CA SER A 78 -4.41 4.09 -8.26
C SER A 78 -3.81 4.03 -9.67
N PRO A 79 -4.13 3.00 -10.47
CA PRO A 79 -3.70 2.90 -11.86
C PRO A 79 -4.16 4.04 -12.77
N GLU A 80 -5.15 4.81 -12.32
CA GLU A 80 -5.68 5.96 -13.05
C GLU A 80 -4.69 7.13 -13.04
N GLY A 81 -4.63 7.87 -14.13
CA GLY A 81 -3.74 9.02 -14.27
C GLY A 81 -2.38 8.69 -14.89
N SER A 82 -1.51 9.68 -14.93
CA SER A 82 -0.15 9.51 -15.46
C SER A 82 0.81 8.97 -14.39
N ILE A 83 1.84 8.27 -14.83
CA ILE A 83 2.87 7.73 -13.95
C ILE A 83 3.57 8.81 -13.10
N LEU A 84 3.73 10.02 -13.63
CA LEU A 84 4.32 11.14 -12.91
C LEU A 84 3.44 11.60 -11.75
N ILE A 85 2.14 11.71 -12.00
CA ILE A 85 1.16 12.08 -10.96
C ILE A 85 1.11 10.98 -9.91
N ASN A 86 1.04 9.71 -10.33
CA ASN A 86 0.96 8.57 -9.42
C ASN A 86 2.22 8.45 -8.54
N ARG A 87 3.41 8.68 -9.10
CA ARG A 87 4.66 8.70 -8.34
C ARG A 87 4.65 9.79 -7.26
N ARG A 88 4.22 11.01 -7.62
CA ARG A 88 4.09 12.09 -6.65
C ARG A 88 3.10 11.74 -5.55
N LEU A 89 1.92 11.22 -5.92
CA LEU A 89 0.90 10.83 -4.94
C LEU A 89 1.37 9.70 -4.02
N ALA A 90 2.06 8.70 -4.54
CA ALA A 90 2.63 7.61 -3.74
C ALA A 90 3.58 8.15 -2.67
N LYS A 91 4.50 9.05 -3.05
CA LYS A 91 5.43 9.70 -2.13
C LYS A 91 4.74 10.56 -1.08
N GLU A 92 3.79 11.40 -1.50
CA GLU A 92 3.03 12.27 -0.59
C GLU A 92 2.21 11.46 0.43
N ARG A 93 1.57 10.37 -0.01
CA ARG A 93 0.78 9.46 0.83
C ARG A 93 1.63 8.75 1.86
N LEU A 94 2.78 8.21 1.44
CA LEU A 94 3.75 7.61 2.34
C LEU A 94 4.17 8.59 3.42
N ALA A 95 4.62 9.78 3.03
CA ALA A 95 5.07 10.80 3.97
C ALA A 95 3.94 11.26 4.92
N SER A 96 2.72 11.41 4.40
CA SER A 96 1.56 11.80 5.20
C SER A 96 1.21 10.78 6.27
N LEU A 97 1.27 9.48 5.92
CA LEU A 97 1.00 8.38 6.84
C LEU A 97 2.13 8.23 7.87
N GLU A 98 3.39 8.24 7.46
CA GLU A 98 4.54 8.20 8.36
C GLU A 98 4.49 9.35 9.36
N ASN A 99 4.26 10.57 8.89
CA ASN A 99 4.12 11.74 9.76
C ASN A 99 2.98 11.59 10.76
N TYR A 100 1.86 10.99 10.36
CA TYR A 100 0.76 10.70 11.28
C TYR A 100 1.19 9.74 12.39
N VAL A 101 1.74 8.59 12.04
CA VAL A 101 2.14 7.56 13.01
C VAL A 101 3.20 8.10 13.98
N ARG A 102 4.21 8.82 13.48
CA ARG A 102 5.29 9.42 14.29
C ARG A 102 4.82 10.47 15.29
N ARG A 103 3.63 11.04 15.14
CA ARG A 103 3.05 11.93 16.16
C ARG A 103 2.65 11.18 17.44
N TYR A 104 2.38 9.89 17.33
CA TYR A 104 1.85 9.08 18.43
C TYR A 104 2.84 8.04 18.93
N VAL A 105 3.83 7.67 18.11
CA VAL A 105 4.78 6.58 18.37
C VAL A 105 6.17 7.05 17.99
N ALA A 106 7.12 6.91 18.91
CA ALA A 106 8.53 7.18 18.63
C ALA A 106 9.10 6.00 17.83
N LEU A 107 9.48 6.24 16.58
CA LEU A 107 10.07 5.25 15.68
C LEU A 107 11.49 5.68 15.31
N PRO A 108 12.54 4.96 15.76
CA PRO A 108 13.90 5.19 15.30
C PRO A 108 14.02 4.95 13.79
N ASP A 109 14.75 5.80 13.09
CA ASP A 109 14.92 5.64 11.64
C ASP A 109 15.62 4.34 11.24
N SER A 110 16.37 3.74 12.15
CA SER A 110 17.06 2.46 11.93
C SER A 110 16.13 1.27 11.70
N ILE A 111 14.87 1.35 12.15
CA ILE A 111 13.87 0.30 11.95
C ILE A 111 12.78 0.70 10.97
N VAL A 112 12.89 1.89 10.35
CA VAL A 112 11.87 2.38 9.42
C VAL A 112 12.34 2.22 7.99
N THR A 113 11.57 1.44 7.25
CA THR A 113 11.73 1.26 5.80
C THR A 113 10.64 2.02 5.04
N ARG A 114 11.01 2.63 3.93
CA ARG A 114 10.09 3.40 3.07
C ARG A 114 10.09 2.82 1.68
N ARG A 115 8.90 2.39 1.22
CA ARG A 115 8.73 1.83 -0.11
C ARG A 115 7.72 2.65 -0.91
N GLU A 116 8.20 3.27 -1.97
CA GLU A 116 7.35 3.96 -2.96
C GLU A 116 6.94 2.94 -4.04
N GLU A 117 5.78 2.35 -3.89
CA GLU A 117 5.19 1.48 -4.89
C GLU A 117 4.19 2.30 -5.70
N VAL A 118 4.63 2.86 -6.84
CA VAL A 118 3.83 3.84 -7.61
C VAL A 118 2.39 3.36 -7.81
N ILE A 119 2.21 2.08 -8.13
CA ILE A 119 0.92 1.40 -8.18
C ILE A 119 1.07 0.03 -7.51
N ALA A 120 0.26 -0.23 -6.49
CA ALA A 120 0.28 -1.49 -5.74
C ALA A 120 -0.41 -2.61 -6.55
N TRP A 121 0.21 -3.06 -7.64
CA TRP A 121 -0.36 -4.03 -8.57
C TRP A 121 -0.70 -5.37 -7.91
N GLU A 122 0.17 -5.90 -7.06
CA GLU A 122 -0.08 -7.16 -6.36
C GLU A 122 -1.21 -7.03 -5.32
N ALA A 123 -1.29 -5.90 -4.61
CA ALA A 123 -2.40 -5.66 -3.71
C ALA A 123 -3.73 -5.55 -4.48
N LEU A 124 -3.71 -4.92 -5.67
CA LEU A 124 -4.87 -4.86 -6.56
C LEU A 124 -5.24 -6.26 -7.07
N ALA A 125 -4.27 -7.09 -7.47
CA ALA A 125 -4.49 -8.45 -7.91
C ALA A 125 -5.20 -9.28 -6.82
N ARG A 126 -4.74 -9.20 -5.56
CA ARG A 126 -5.38 -9.87 -4.42
C ARG A 126 -6.82 -9.40 -4.16
N LEU A 127 -7.12 -8.12 -4.41
CA LEU A 127 -8.48 -7.59 -4.28
C LEU A 127 -9.39 -8.11 -5.39
N VAL A 128 -8.89 -8.14 -6.64
CA VAL A 128 -9.62 -8.67 -7.79
C VAL A 128 -9.89 -10.17 -7.61
N GLU A 129 -8.90 -10.93 -7.17
CA GLU A 129 -9.00 -12.37 -6.92
C GLU A 129 -10.12 -12.73 -5.91
N LYS A 130 -10.34 -11.86 -4.91
CA LYS A 130 -11.40 -12.00 -3.90
C LYS A 130 -12.75 -11.40 -4.31
N SER A 131 -12.84 -10.77 -5.46
CA SER A 131 -14.06 -10.14 -5.96
C SER A 131 -14.90 -11.10 -6.79
N ASP A 132 -16.15 -10.71 -7.04
CA ASP A 132 -17.07 -11.43 -7.95
C ASP A 132 -17.14 -10.72 -9.32
N MET A 133 -16.08 -10.00 -9.73
CA MET A 133 -16.09 -9.33 -11.02
C MET A 133 -15.98 -10.32 -12.19
N PRO A 134 -16.63 -10.03 -13.33
CA PRO A 134 -16.41 -10.78 -14.56
C PRO A 134 -14.93 -10.77 -14.99
N HIS A 135 -14.46 -11.81 -15.64
CA HIS A 135 -13.08 -11.93 -16.16
C HIS A 135 -11.99 -11.73 -15.11
N LYS A 136 -12.27 -12.09 -13.83
CA LYS A 136 -11.31 -11.86 -12.75
C LYS A 136 -10.01 -12.65 -12.92
N GLU A 137 -10.09 -13.88 -13.45
CA GLU A 137 -8.92 -14.72 -13.68
C GLU A 137 -7.99 -14.08 -14.71
N GLU A 138 -8.54 -13.59 -15.83
CA GLU A 138 -7.77 -12.87 -16.85
C GLU A 138 -7.23 -11.55 -16.29
N ALA A 139 -8.03 -10.83 -15.51
CA ALA A 139 -7.59 -9.59 -14.88
C ALA A 139 -6.44 -9.82 -13.88
N VAL A 140 -6.50 -10.88 -13.08
CA VAL A 140 -5.42 -11.25 -12.14
C VAL A 140 -4.15 -11.65 -12.91
N ASP A 141 -4.30 -12.40 -14.00
CA ASP A 141 -3.16 -12.76 -14.85
C ASP A 141 -2.48 -11.52 -15.44
N VAL A 142 -3.26 -10.59 -15.98
CA VAL A 142 -2.73 -9.30 -16.48
C VAL A 142 -2.02 -8.52 -15.37
N LEU A 143 -2.62 -8.45 -14.18
CA LEU A 143 -2.07 -7.70 -13.05
C LEU A 143 -0.73 -8.25 -12.56
N ARG A 144 -0.51 -9.57 -12.66
CA ARG A 144 0.70 -10.24 -12.17
C ARG A 144 1.76 -10.42 -13.25
N ASN A 145 1.35 -10.77 -14.46
CA ASN A 145 2.24 -11.32 -15.48
C ASN A 145 2.51 -10.37 -16.64
N VAL A 146 1.62 -9.42 -16.94
CA VAL A 146 1.88 -8.42 -17.98
C VAL A 146 2.84 -7.35 -17.45
N PRO A 147 3.93 -7.01 -18.15
CA PRO A 147 4.81 -5.92 -17.76
C PRO A 147 4.04 -4.60 -17.59
N GLU A 148 4.39 -3.80 -16.59
CA GLU A 148 3.75 -2.50 -16.35
C GLU A 148 3.83 -1.61 -17.58
N THR A 149 5.01 -1.56 -18.20
CA THR A 149 5.27 -0.77 -19.39
C THR A 149 5.97 -1.60 -20.47
N THR A 150 5.75 -1.24 -21.74
CA THR A 150 6.46 -1.78 -22.90
C THR A 150 6.59 -0.71 -23.97
N TYR A 151 7.36 -0.97 -25.04
CA TYR A 151 7.44 -0.09 -26.21
C TYR A 151 6.49 -0.56 -27.30
N ASP A 152 5.77 0.38 -27.91
CA ASP A 152 4.96 0.09 -29.10
C ASP A 152 5.87 -0.08 -30.35
N SER A 153 5.25 -0.41 -31.49
CA SER A 153 5.97 -0.60 -32.76
C SER A 153 6.70 0.65 -33.27
N ARG A 154 6.43 1.81 -32.70
CA ARG A 154 7.10 3.08 -33.03
C ARG A 154 8.17 3.46 -32.01
N GLY A 155 8.44 2.60 -31.02
CA GLY A 155 9.39 2.86 -29.93
C GLY A 155 8.87 3.83 -28.86
N VAL A 156 7.55 4.04 -28.78
CA VAL A 156 6.94 4.88 -27.74
C VAL A 156 6.63 4.01 -26.51
N LEU A 157 7.04 4.47 -25.33
CA LEU A 157 6.73 3.79 -24.07
C LEU A 157 5.22 3.86 -23.79
N ILE A 158 4.62 2.71 -23.60
CA ILE A 158 3.18 2.56 -23.28
C ILE A 158 3.00 1.81 -21.96
N ASP A 159 1.94 2.13 -21.25
CA ASP A 159 1.45 1.39 -20.08
C ASP A 159 0.73 0.11 -20.57
N SER A 160 1.47 -0.97 -20.73
CA SER A 160 0.96 -2.21 -21.30
C SER A 160 -0.04 -2.91 -20.40
N ARG A 161 0.20 -2.92 -19.08
CA ARG A 161 -0.69 -3.56 -18.11
C ARG A 161 -2.05 -2.85 -18.08
N LYS A 162 -2.04 -1.53 -18.02
CA LYS A 162 -3.27 -0.74 -18.06
C LYS A 162 -4.04 -0.93 -19.36
N LYS A 163 -3.34 -0.98 -20.49
CA LYS A 163 -3.96 -1.23 -21.80
C LYS A 163 -4.68 -2.57 -21.82
N HIS A 164 -4.02 -3.66 -21.40
CA HIS A 164 -4.66 -4.98 -21.37
C HIS A 164 -5.86 -5.04 -20.42
N LEU A 165 -5.80 -4.37 -19.25
CA LEU A 165 -6.94 -4.28 -18.34
C LEU A 165 -8.14 -3.54 -18.97
N MET A 166 -7.90 -2.55 -19.83
CA MET A 166 -8.98 -1.85 -20.54
C MET A 166 -9.59 -2.71 -21.66
N GLU A 167 -8.85 -3.65 -22.22
CA GLU A 167 -9.33 -4.57 -23.24
C GLU A 167 -10.22 -5.69 -22.67
N LEU A 168 -10.22 -5.91 -21.33
CA LEU A 168 -11.08 -6.87 -20.64
C LEU A 168 -12.47 -6.30 -20.26
N GLN A 169 -12.76 -5.03 -20.54
CA GLN A 169 -14.05 -4.37 -20.25
C GLN A 169 -15.02 -4.61 -21.40
#